data_1b225904e999514e5a60f223961e39f4
#
_entry.id   1b225904e999514e5a60f223961e39f4
#
_cell.length_a   1.000
_cell.length_b   1.000
_cell.length_c   1.000
_cell.angle_alpha   90.00
_cell.angle_beta   90.00
_cell.angle_gamma   90.00
#
_symmetry.space_group_name_H-M   'P 1'
#
loop_
_entity.id
_entity.type
_entity.pdbx_description
1 polymer ?
#
loop_
_entity_poly.entity_id
_entity_poly.type
_entity_poly.pdbx_seq_one_letter_code
_entity_poly.pdbx_strand_id
1 'polypeptide(L)'
;MPYEILEKKELGSSKTIYEMVLRTPLIAKKAHAGNFVLIRINETGERIPLTIADYDREKGTITLVIQVVGKSTKLLCNQNVADQILDVVGPLGNEIHVKKYDNPIVVIGGGIGIAPCFPQAKGLREAGNEIITILGARNKGLLIWKEKMKTVSDELIITTDDGSEGIKGVVTDPLKQIMQKRKISFVIAIGPLIMMKYVALTTNGSGDLPKVKTFVSLNTIMVDGTGMCGCCRFSTLEGDIQFACVDGPDVDGHIVDFDNLLKRADRFLEQERESLECYEEECRALEKLKKEVV
;
A
#
# COMPACT_ATOMS: atom_id res chain seq x y z
N MET A 1 -0.51 16.72 -20.17
CA MET A 1 -1.08 17.75 -19.30
C MET A 1 -0.65 17.42 -17.89
N PRO A 2 -0.23 18.39 -17.09
CA PRO A 2 0.12 18.17 -15.70
C PRO A 2 -1.10 17.67 -14.91
N TYR A 3 -0.86 16.91 -13.86
CA TYR A 3 -1.89 16.24 -13.06
C TYR A 3 -2.19 17.09 -11.82
N GLU A 4 -3.42 17.59 -11.73
CA GLU A 4 -3.85 18.52 -10.69
C GLU A 4 -4.25 17.77 -9.40
N ILE A 5 -3.83 18.29 -8.26
CA ILE A 5 -4.29 17.85 -6.93
C ILE A 5 -5.63 18.55 -6.65
N LEU A 6 -6.71 17.76 -6.60
CA LEU A 6 -8.06 18.27 -6.35
C LEU A 6 -8.40 18.37 -4.87
N GLU A 7 -7.94 17.39 -4.10
CA GLU A 7 -8.19 17.31 -2.66
C GLU A 7 -6.96 16.79 -1.95
N LYS A 8 -6.74 17.27 -0.73
CA LYS A 8 -5.72 16.80 0.16
C LYS A 8 -6.24 16.80 1.59
N LYS A 9 -6.10 15.67 2.28
CA LYS A 9 -6.58 15.49 3.63
C LYS A 9 -5.56 14.73 4.47
N GLU A 10 -5.35 15.19 5.70
CA GLU A 10 -4.56 14.47 6.70
C GLU A 10 -5.37 13.31 7.28
N LEU A 11 -4.75 12.15 7.42
CA LEU A 11 -5.37 10.94 7.96
C LEU A 11 -4.70 10.53 9.29
N GLY A 12 -5.53 10.03 10.21
CA GLY A 12 -5.06 9.64 11.54
C GLY A 12 -4.65 10.83 12.41
N SER A 13 -3.97 10.56 13.50
CA SER A 13 -3.47 11.59 14.43
C SER A 13 -1.95 11.80 14.38
N SER A 14 -1.26 11.03 13.53
CA SER A 14 0.21 11.07 13.41
C SER A 14 0.73 12.26 12.61
N LYS A 15 -0.13 12.95 11.86
CA LYS A 15 0.22 14.04 10.92
C LYS A 15 1.27 13.63 9.87
N THR A 16 1.38 12.34 9.60
CA THR A 16 2.35 11.80 8.64
C THR A 16 1.70 11.08 7.47
N ILE A 17 0.37 10.93 7.49
CA ILE A 17 -0.37 10.20 6.45
C ILE A 17 -1.37 11.16 5.80
N TYR A 18 -1.37 11.19 4.48
CA TYR A 18 -2.21 12.05 3.67
C TYR A 18 -3.00 11.26 2.64
N GLU A 19 -4.26 11.60 2.49
CA GLU A 19 -5.10 11.24 1.35
C GLU A 19 -5.03 12.35 0.31
N MET A 20 -4.83 12.01 -0.94
CA MET A 20 -4.71 12.95 -2.04
C MET A 20 -5.52 12.47 -3.23
N VAL A 21 -6.37 13.34 -3.78
CA VAL A 21 -7.17 13.05 -4.97
C VAL A 21 -6.57 13.78 -6.16
N LEU A 22 -6.23 13.04 -7.21
CA LEU A 22 -5.63 13.56 -8.43
C LEU A 22 -6.61 13.50 -9.61
N ARG A 23 -6.62 14.52 -10.45
CA ARG A 23 -7.32 14.51 -11.74
C ARG A 23 -6.52 13.72 -12.77
N THR A 24 -6.97 12.53 -13.11
CA THR A 24 -6.28 11.59 -14.00
C THR A 24 -7.30 10.79 -14.84
N PRO A 25 -8.07 11.42 -15.74
CA PRO A 25 -9.23 10.78 -16.36
C PRO A 25 -8.88 9.52 -17.18
N LEU A 26 -7.72 9.49 -17.85
CA LEU A 26 -7.30 8.32 -18.61
C LEU A 26 -6.90 7.14 -17.71
N ILE A 27 -6.24 7.43 -16.57
CA ILE A 27 -5.86 6.41 -15.58
C ILE A 27 -7.11 5.90 -14.88
N ALA A 28 -7.95 6.80 -14.35
CA ALA A 28 -9.18 6.45 -13.64
C ALA A 28 -10.11 5.56 -14.48
N LYS A 29 -10.23 5.83 -15.79
CA LYS A 29 -11.04 5.02 -16.72
C LYS A 29 -10.60 3.57 -16.78
N LYS A 30 -9.29 3.31 -16.66
CA LYS A 30 -8.69 1.97 -16.79
C LYS A 30 -8.23 1.37 -15.47
N ALA A 31 -8.39 2.09 -14.35
CA ALA A 31 -7.98 1.61 -13.04
C ALA A 31 -8.83 0.41 -12.57
N HIS A 32 -8.15 -0.57 -11.99
CA HIS A 32 -8.71 -1.74 -11.33
C HIS A 32 -8.08 -1.93 -9.95
N ALA A 33 -8.71 -2.74 -9.12
CA ALA A 33 -8.16 -3.11 -7.81
C ALA A 33 -6.81 -3.83 -7.96
N GLY A 34 -5.81 -3.43 -7.17
CA GLY A 34 -4.43 -3.93 -7.25
C GLY A 34 -3.50 -3.07 -8.11
N ASN A 35 -4.04 -2.17 -8.95
CA ASN A 35 -3.20 -1.27 -9.74
C ASN A 35 -2.50 -0.19 -8.89
N PHE A 36 -1.37 0.29 -9.41
CA PHE A 36 -0.60 1.40 -8.86
C PHE A 36 -0.23 2.41 -9.95
N VAL A 37 0.33 3.53 -9.55
CA VAL A 37 0.92 4.55 -10.42
C VAL A 37 2.35 4.83 -10.02
N LEU A 38 3.18 5.25 -10.98
CA LEU A 38 4.46 5.88 -10.71
C LEU A 38 4.30 7.39 -10.78
N ILE A 39 4.71 8.09 -9.73
CA ILE A 39 4.64 9.54 -9.62
C ILE A 39 6.03 10.14 -9.66
N ARG A 40 6.20 11.21 -10.45
CA ARG A 40 7.32 12.11 -10.41
C ARG A 40 6.81 13.54 -10.23
N ILE A 41 7.22 14.18 -9.13
CA ILE A 41 6.62 15.44 -8.68
C ILE A 41 7.08 16.62 -9.53
N ASN A 42 8.39 16.67 -9.83
CA ASN A 42 9.05 17.74 -10.60
C ASN A 42 10.23 17.19 -11.42
N GLU A 43 10.93 18.04 -12.14
CA GLU A 43 12.04 17.68 -13.05
C GLU A 43 13.19 16.95 -12.35
N THR A 44 13.46 17.27 -11.08
CA THR A 44 14.53 16.69 -10.26
C THR A 44 14.01 15.59 -9.33
N GLY A 45 12.68 15.31 -9.37
CA GLY A 45 12.03 14.33 -8.51
C GLY A 45 12.30 12.89 -8.95
N GLU A 46 12.39 12.01 -7.97
CA GLU A 46 12.42 10.57 -8.18
C GLU A 46 11.03 10.03 -8.55
N ARG A 47 11.00 8.89 -9.21
CA ARG A 47 9.77 8.13 -9.43
C ARG A 47 9.48 7.25 -8.24
N ILE A 48 8.29 7.37 -7.67
CA ILE A 48 7.83 6.54 -6.56
C ILE A 48 6.55 5.79 -6.92
N PRO A 49 6.45 4.49 -6.59
CA PRO A 49 5.22 3.72 -6.76
C PRO A 49 4.23 4.05 -5.65
N LEU A 50 2.98 4.34 -6.04
CA LEU A 50 1.87 4.53 -5.11
C LEU A 50 0.66 3.76 -5.59
N THR A 51 0.08 2.95 -4.72
CA THR A 51 -1.12 2.18 -5.04
C THR A 51 -2.32 3.11 -5.25
N ILE A 52 -3.14 2.80 -6.26
CA ILE A 52 -4.44 3.44 -6.45
C ILE A 52 -5.37 2.92 -5.34
N ALA A 53 -5.53 3.71 -4.29
CA ALA A 53 -6.32 3.33 -3.11
C ALA A 53 -7.85 3.44 -3.34
N ASP A 54 -8.27 4.28 -4.28
CA ASP A 54 -9.63 4.36 -4.78
C ASP A 54 -9.63 5.07 -6.14
N TYR A 55 -10.71 4.94 -6.91
CA TYR A 55 -10.86 5.62 -8.19
C TYR A 55 -12.33 5.90 -8.49
N ASP A 56 -12.57 7.02 -9.18
CA ASP A 56 -13.89 7.40 -9.69
C ASP A 56 -13.79 7.64 -11.20
N ARG A 57 -14.40 6.74 -11.97
CA ARG A 57 -14.34 6.75 -13.44
C ARG A 57 -15.15 7.91 -14.03
N GLU A 58 -16.23 8.31 -13.37
CA GLU A 58 -17.10 9.40 -13.83
C GLU A 58 -16.44 10.76 -13.61
N LYS A 59 -15.86 10.96 -12.43
CA LYS A 59 -15.10 12.18 -12.11
C LYS A 59 -13.72 12.22 -12.75
N GLY A 60 -13.21 11.07 -13.22
CA GLY A 60 -11.87 10.95 -13.79
C GLY A 60 -10.77 11.16 -12.77
N THR A 61 -10.93 10.62 -11.56
CA THR A 61 -10.00 10.82 -10.43
C THR A 61 -9.48 9.51 -9.87
N ILE A 62 -8.26 9.56 -9.34
CA ILE A 62 -7.71 8.52 -8.47
C ILE A 62 -7.41 9.09 -7.09
N THR A 63 -7.53 8.25 -6.07
CA THR A 63 -7.15 8.57 -4.69
C THR A 63 -5.89 7.82 -4.33
N LEU A 64 -4.94 8.54 -3.77
CA LEU A 64 -3.68 8.00 -3.24
C LEU A 64 -3.64 8.24 -1.74
N VAL A 65 -3.05 7.31 -1.00
CA VAL A 65 -2.76 7.50 0.42
C VAL A 65 -1.25 7.37 0.60
N ILE A 66 -0.65 8.43 1.13
CA ILE A 66 0.79 8.62 1.18
C ILE A 66 1.22 8.75 2.64
N GLN A 67 2.20 7.95 3.06
CA GLN A 67 2.89 8.14 4.33
C GLN A 67 4.22 8.85 4.09
N VAL A 68 4.48 9.91 4.83
CA VAL A 68 5.76 10.63 4.80
C VAL A 68 6.82 9.77 5.46
N VAL A 69 7.70 9.18 4.66
CA VAL A 69 8.80 8.32 5.14
C VAL A 69 10.16 8.75 4.62
N GLY A 70 10.23 9.53 3.53
CA GLY A 70 11.45 10.00 2.92
C GLY A 70 11.24 11.31 2.16
N LYS A 71 12.28 11.81 1.48
CA LYS A 71 12.28 13.09 0.74
C LYS A 71 11.14 13.17 -0.26
N SER A 72 10.99 12.19 -1.14
CA SER A 72 10.00 12.21 -2.22
C SER A 72 8.57 12.23 -1.68
N THR A 73 8.26 11.42 -0.66
CA THR A 73 6.94 11.43 -0.02
C THR A 73 6.68 12.72 0.75
N LYS A 74 7.71 13.31 1.37
CA LYS A 74 7.61 14.60 2.05
C LYS A 74 7.36 15.73 1.04
N LEU A 75 8.10 15.75 -0.07
CA LEU A 75 7.92 16.72 -1.16
C LEU A 75 6.50 16.63 -1.74
N LEU A 76 5.98 15.42 -1.97
CA LEU A 76 4.61 15.21 -2.45
C LEU A 76 3.58 15.70 -1.43
N CYS A 77 3.74 15.36 -0.16
CA CYS A 77 2.83 15.80 0.89
C CYS A 77 2.93 17.29 1.21
N ASN A 78 3.96 18.00 0.76
CA ASN A 78 4.06 19.46 0.87
C ASN A 78 3.33 20.20 -0.25
N GLN A 79 2.92 19.51 -1.34
CA GLN A 79 2.11 20.15 -2.39
C GLN A 79 0.72 20.54 -1.85
N ASN A 80 0.14 21.57 -2.40
CA ASN A 80 -1.18 22.07 -2.03
C ASN A 80 -2.26 21.63 -3.03
N VAL A 81 -3.51 21.84 -2.67
CA VAL A 81 -4.63 21.75 -3.63
C VAL A 81 -4.41 22.75 -4.75
N ALA A 82 -4.70 22.37 -5.98
CA ALA A 82 -4.44 23.07 -7.24
C ALA A 82 -2.97 23.04 -7.73
N ASP A 83 -2.01 22.55 -6.92
CA ASP A 83 -0.67 22.28 -7.43
C ASP A 83 -0.69 21.10 -8.41
N GLN A 84 0.32 21.04 -9.26
CA GLN A 84 0.39 20.08 -10.35
C GLN A 84 1.56 19.11 -10.17
N ILE A 85 1.30 17.85 -10.37
CA ILE A 85 2.29 16.78 -10.43
C ILE A 85 2.78 16.66 -11.88
N LEU A 86 4.08 16.58 -12.08
CA LEU A 86 4.69 16.53 -13.41
C LEU A 86 4.31 15.29 -14.19
N ASP A 87 4.53 14.09 -13.60
CA ASP A 87 4.21 12.82 -14.23
C ASP A 87 3.39 11.93 -13.28
N VAL A 88 2.36 11.30 -13.83
CA VAL A 88 1.64 10.18 -13.24
C VAL A 88 1.49 9.11 -14.33
N VAL A 89 2.21 8.01 -14.19
CA VAL A 89 2.23 6.92 -15.17
C VAL A 89 1.43 5.75 -14.62
N GLY A 90 0.45 5.29 -15.36
CA GLY A 90 -0.41 4.16 -14.96
C GLY A 90 -1.71 4.08 -15.76
N PRO A 91 -2.64 3.19 -15.36
CA PRO A 91 -2.47 2.24 -14.27
C PRO A 91 -1.44 1.17 -14.63
N LEU A 92 -0.66 0.73 -13.64
CA LEU A 92 0.39 -0.28 -13.75
C LEU A 92 0.07 -1.47 -12.83
N GLY A 93 0.77 -2.58 -13.05
CA GLY A 93 0.58 -3.82 -12.31
C GLY A 93 -0.66 -4.60 -12.75
N ASN A 94 -0.74 -5.85 -12.28
CA ASN A 94 -1.85 -6.73 -12.57
C ASN A 94 -3.03 -6.44 -11.63
N GLU A 95 -4.23 -6.60 -12.15
CA GLU A 95 -5.44 -6.55 -11.34
C GLU A 95 -5.65 -7.87 -10.59
N ILE A 96 -6.36 -7.82 -9.47
CA ILE A 96 -6.80 -9.04 -8.78
C ILE A 96 -7.92 -9.72 -9.56
N HIS A 97 -7.98 -11.06 -9.47
CA HIS A 97 -9.08 -11.81 -10.06
C HIS A 97 -10.36 -11.66 -9.23
N VAL A 98 -11.22 -10.74 -9.65
CA VAL A 98 -12.52 -10.48 -9.02
C VAL A 98 -13.56 -11.47 -9.55
N LYS A 99 -13.93 -12.45 -8.72
CA LYS A 99 -15.02 -13.41 -8.98
C LYS A 99 -15.65 -13.88 -7.66
N LYS A 100 -16.78 -14.57 -7.73
CA LYS A 100 -17.40 -15.23 -6.57
C LYS A 100 -16.60 -16.46 -6.14
N TYR A 101 -16.39 -16.61 -4.84
CA TYR A 101 -15.75 -17.75 -4.19
C TYR A 101 -16.72 -18.39 -3.17
N ASP A 102 -16.50 -19.67 -2.84
CA ASP A 102 -17.40 -20.43 -1.97
C ASP A 102 -17.22 -20.13 -0.49
N ASN A 103 -16.03 -19.72 -0.07
CA ASN A 103 -15.69 -19.41 1.32
C ASN A 103 -15.27 -17.95 1.47
N PRO A 104 -15.29 -17.39 2.70
CA PRO A 104 -14.83 -16.05 2.97
C PRO A 104 -13.42 -15.77 2.47
N ILE A 105 -13.17 -14.50 2.15
CA ILE A 105 -11.86 -13.97 1.82
C ILE A 105 -11.39 -13.14 3.00
N VAL A 106 -10.14 -13.34 3.42
CA VAL A 106 -9.53 -12.53 4.48
C VAL A 106 -8.63 -11.47 3.87
N VAL A 107 -8.89 -10.20 4.16
CA VAL A 107 -8.10 -9.06 3.71
C VAL A 107 -7.39 -8.45 4.91
N ILE A 108 -6.06 -8.40 4.87
CA ILE A 108 -5.23 -7.95 5.98
C ILE A 108 -4.47 -6.70 5.56
N GLY A 109 -4.75 -5.58 6.24
CA GLY A 109 -4.06 -4.31 6.03
C GLY A 109 -3.20 -3.91 7.22
N GLY A 110 -1.91 -3.65 7.01
CA GLY A 110 -0.98 -3.19 8.05
C GLY A 110 -0.51 -1.76 7.83
N GLY A 111 -0.76 -0.86 8.78
CA GLY A 111 -0.36 0.54 8.68
C GLY A 111 -0.91 1.22 7.43
N ILE A 112 -0.03 1.80 6.59
CA ILE A 112 -0.43 2.42 5.32
C ILE A 112 -1.06 1.41 4.34
N GLY A 113 -0.73 0.10 4.45
CA GLY A 113 -1.29 -0.96 3.63
C GLY A 113 -2.80 -1.17 3.79
N ILE A 114 -3.42 -0.53 4.78
CA ILE A 114 -4.89 -0.51 4.92
C ILE A 114 -5.55 0.14 3.69
N ALA A 115 -4.98 1.22 3.18
CA ALA A 115 -5.56 1.93 2.04
C ALA A 115 -5.58 1.10 0.74
N PRO A 116 -4.50 0.43 0.32
CA PRO A 116 -4.50 -0.51 -0.79
C PRO A 116 -5.47 -1.69 -0.66
N CYS A 117 -5.81 -2.10 0.57
CA CYS A 117 -6.81 -3.16 0.78
C CYS A 117 -8.22 -2.76 0.36
N PHE A 118 -8.56 -1.46 0.41
CA PHE A 118 -9.92 -1.00 0.17
C PHE A 118 -10.44 -1.33 -1.24
N PRO A 119 -9.76 -0.99 -2.36
CA PRO A 119 -10.27 -1.30 -3.68
C PRO A 119 -10.37 -2.82 -3.92
N GLN A 120 -9.49 -3.61 -3.31
CA GLN A 120 -9.52 -5.07 -3.43
C GLN A 120 -10.73 -5.66 -2.68
N ALA A 121 -10.93 -5.26 -1.41
CA ALA A 121 -12.09 -5.67 -0.62
C ALA A 121 -13.41 -5.23 -1.27
N LYS A 122 -13.46 -3.98 -1.79
CA LYS A 122 -14.63 -3.43 -2.49
C LYS A 122 -15.00 -4.27 -3.72
N GLY A 123 -14.04 -4.51 -4.63
CA GLY A 123 -14.30 -5.28 -5.84
C GLY A 123 -14.72 -6.71 -5.54
N LEU A 124 -14.08 -7.38 -4.58
CA LEU A 124 -14.45 -8.73 -4.16
C LEU A 124 -15.83 -8.79 -3.50
N ARG A 125 -16.19 -7.79 -2.68
CA ARG A 125 -17.53 -7.69 -2.08
C ARG A 125 -18.61 -7.45 -3.14
N GLU A 126 -18.37 -6.56 -4.09
CA GLU A 126 -19.29 -6.30 -5.21
C GLU A 126 -19.54 -7.56 -6.06
N ALA A 127 -18.55 -8.46 -6.15
CA ALA A 127 -18.71 -9.79 -6.76
C ALA A 127 -19.48 -10.79 -5.88
N GLY A 128 -19.98 -10.37 -4.71
CA GLY A 128 -20.82 -11.16 -3.81
C GLY A 128 -20.07 -12.06 -2.85
N ASN A 129 -18.79 -11.78 -2.57
CA ASN A 129 -18.01 -12.51 -1.58
C ASN A 129 -18.25 -12.01 -0.15
N GLU A 130 -18.09 -12.91 0.82
CA GLU A 130 -17.96 -12.55 2.22
C GLU A 130 -16.53 -12.09 2.51
N ILE A 131 -16.38 -10.89 3.07
CA ILE A 131 -15.08 -10.27 3.34
C ILE A 131 -14.87 -10.13 4.84
N ILE A 132 -13.82 -10.78 5.34
CA ILE A 132 -13.32 -10.60 6.71
C ILE A 132 -12.07 -9.72 6.62
N THR A 133 -12.09 -8.55 7.24
CA THR A 133 -10.95 -7.64 7.22
C THR A 133 -10.24 -7.61 8.57
N ILE A 134 -8.92 -7.71 8.55
CA ILE A 134 -8.06 -7.52 9.72
C ILE A 134 -7.21 -6.28 9.49
N LEU A 135 -7.37 -5.26 10.33
CA LEU A 135 -6.54 -4.06 10.29
C LEU A 135 -5.52 -4.09 11.43
N GLY A 136 -4.25 -3.89 11.10
CA GLY A 136 -3.16 -3.84 12.05
C GLY A 136 -2.43 -2.52 12.03
N ALA A 137 -2.09 -1.98 13.20
CA ALA A 137 -1.23 -0.81 13.34
C ALA A 137 -0.45 -0.85 14.66
N ARG A 138 0.62 -0.05 14.77
CA ARG A 138 1.34 0.09 16.05
C ARG A 138 0.46 0.66 17.15
N ASN A 139 -0.40 1.62 16.82
CA ASN A 139 -1.34 2.27 17.74
C ASN A 139 -2.56 2.81 16.97
N LYS A 140 -3.58 3.24 17.72
CA LYS A 140 -4.82 3.81 17.15
C LYS A 140 -4.62 5.02 16.24
N GLY A 141 -3.58 5.81 16.47
CA GLY A 141 -3.29 7.02 15.68
C GLY A 141 -2.85 6.74 14.25
N LEU A 142 -2.42 5.51 13.97
CA LEU A 142 -2.02 5.03 12.64
C LEU A 142 -3.10 4.20 11.94
N LEU A 143 -4.24 3.95 12.59
CA LEU A 143 -5.39 3.29 11.97
C LEU A 143 -6.12 4.29 11.07
N ILE A 144 -5.95 4.11 9.78
CA ILE A 144 -6.61 4.93 8.75
C ILE A 144 -7.80 4.19 8.15
N TRP A 145 -8.75 4.91 7.57
CA TRP A 145 -9.86 4.38 6.79
C TRP A 145 -10.71 3.29 7.49
N LYS A 146 -10.70 3.23 8.81
CA LYS A 146 -11.44 2.24 9.58
C LYS A 146 -12.92 2.21 9.17
N GLU A 147 -13.59 3.36 9.16
CA GLU A 147 -15.00 3.44 8.77
C GLU A 147 -15.21 3.13 7.28
N LYS A 148 -14.26 3.54 6.42
CA LYS A 148 -14.31 3.21 4.98
C LYS A 148 -14.17 1.70 4.76
N MET A 149 -13.23 1.03 5.44
CA MET A 149 -13.07 -0.43 5.38
C MET A 149 -14.30 -1.18 5.90
N LYS A 150 -14.97 -0.68 6.92
CA LYS A 150 -16.20 -1.26 7.45
C LYS A 150 -17.31 -1.34 6.41
N THR A 151 -17.38 -0.40 5.45
CA THR A 151 -18.41 -0.42 4.39
C THR A 151 -18.24 -1.57 3.39
N VAL A 152 -17.05 -2.12 3.28
CA VAL A 152 -16.69 -3.19 2.34
C VAL A 152 -16.36 -4.52 3.01
N SER A 153 -16.57 -4.62 4.32
CA SER A 153 -16.30 -5.81 5.13
C SER A 153 -17.57 -6.32 5.80
N ASP A 154 -17.76 -7.64 5.85
CA ASP A 154 -18.82 -8.27 6.64
C ASP A 154 -18.39 -8.40 8.11
N GLU A 155 -17.09 -8.63 8.33
CA GLU A 155 -16.48 -8.63 9.65
C GLU A 155 -15.20 -7.77 9.61
N LEU A 156 -15.03 -6.88 10.60
CA LEU A 156 -13.85 -6.03 10.74
C LEU A 156 -13.20 -6.26 12.09
N ILE A 157 -11.98 -6.74 12.08
CA ILE A 157 -11.15 -6.99 13.27
C ILE A 157 -10.00 -5.98 13.27
N ILE A 158 -9.76 -5.36 14.43
CA ILE A 158 -8.68 -4.39 14.62
C ILE A 158 -7.68 -4.96 15.61
N THR A 159 -6.40 -4.82 15.28
CA THR A 159 -5.29 -5.13 16.19
C THR A 159 -4.37 -3.93 16.31
N THR A 160 -3.86 -3.67 17.52
CA THR A 160 -2.80 -2.69 17.75
C THR A 160 -1.71 -3.29 18.62
N ASP A 161 -0.44 -2.99 18.31
CA ASP A 161 0.69 -3.56 19.06
C ASP A 161 0.65 -3.11 20.53
N ASP A 162 0.25 -1.86 20.78
CA ASP A 162 0.14 -1.29 22.14
C ASP A 162 -1.18 -1.56 22.85
N GLY A 163 -2.19 -2.08 22.14
CA GLY A 163 -3.53 -2.33 22.68
C GLY A 163 -4.41 -1.09 22.80
N SER A 164 -4.04 0.01 22.15
CA SER A 164 -4.79 1.28 22.21
C SER A 164 -6.16 1.22 21.51
N GLU A 165 -6.36 0.27 20.59
CA GLU A 165 -7.66 -0.05 19.97
C GLU A 165 -7.71 -1.51 19.51
N GLY A 166 -8.86 -2.15 19.68
CA GLY A 166 -9.07 -3.54 19.29
C GLY A 166 -8.31 -4.55 20.14
N ILE A 167 -7.82 -5.61 19.51
CA ILE A 167 -7.06 -6.68 20.15
C ILE A 167 -5.59 -6.21 20.27
N LYS A 168 -5.01 -6.31 21.47
CA LYS A 168 -3.57 -6.11 21.65
C LYS A 168 -2.83 -7.28 21.03
N GLY A 169 -1.99 -7.03 20.02
CA GLY A 169 -1.21 -8.07 19.34
C GLY A 169 -1.05 -7.76 17.85
N VAL A 170 -0.73 -8.79 17.09
CA VAL A 170 -0.43 -8.70 15.66
C VAL A 170 -1.53 -9.34 14.81
N VAL A 171 -1.58 -8.99 13.53
CA VAL A 171 -2.64 -9.45 12.60
C VAL A 171 -2.71 -10.96 12.42
N THR A 172 -1.63 -11.69 12.70
CA THR A 172 -1.59 -13.15 12.62
C THR A 172 -2.37 -13.84 13.74
N ASP A 173 -2.62 -13.15 14.88
CA ASP A 173 -3.35 -13.75 16.00
C ASP A 173 -4.83 -13.97 15.67
N PRO A 174 -5.61 -12.97 15.23
CA PRO A 174 -6.96 -13.21 14.76
C PRO A 174 -7.01 -14.05 13.48
N LEU A 175 -6.02 -13.95 12.58
CA LEU A 175 -5.96 -14.82 11.40
C LEU A 175 -5.93 -16.31 11.77
N LYS A 176 -5.08 -16.71 12.70
CA LYS A 176 -5.03 -18.10 13.20
C LYS A 176 -6.36 -18.57 13.76
N GLN A 177 -7.03 -17.72 14.55
CA GLN A 177 -8.35 -18.05 15.12
C GLN A 177 -9.42 -18.26 14.04
N ILE A 178 -9.41 -17.43 12.98
CA ILE A 178 -10.33 -17.57 11.84
C ILE A 178 -10.04 -18.88 11.10
N MET A 179 -8.77 -19.17 10.80
CA MET A 179 -8.36 -20.38 10.07
C MET A 179 -8.72 -21.67 10.83
N GLN A 180 -8.71 -21.66 12.16
CA GLN A 180 -9.12 -22.80 12.99
C GLN A 180 -10.64 -23.05 12.97
N LYS A 181 -11.44 -21.98 12.79
CA LYS A 181 -12.91 -22.03 12.89
C LYS A 181 -13.61 -22.15 11.55
N ARG A 182 -12.99 -21.66 10.47
CA ARG A 182 -13.64 -21.51 9.17
C ARG A 182 -12.68 -21.85 8.01
N LYS A 183 -13.24 -22.46 6.96
CA LYS A 183 -12.53 -22.53 5.69
C LYS A 183 -12.48 -21.14 5.05
N ILE A 184 -11.32 -20.81 4.46
CA ILE A 184 -11.05 -19.53 3.82
C ILE A 184 -10.68 -19.81 2.35
N SER A 185 -11.17 -19.02 1.42
CA SER A 185 -10.82 -19.15 0.00
C SER A 185 -9.37 -18.75 -0.26
N PHE A 186 -8.99 -17.58 0.23
CA PHE A 186 -7.62 -17.08 0.20
C PHE A 186 -7.45 -15.86 1.14
N VAL A 187 -6.21 -15.47 1.34
CA VAL A 187 -5.82 -14.30 2.12
C VAL A 187 -5.14 -13.29 1.20
N ILE A 188 -5.44 -12.00 1.39
CA ILE A 188 -4.69 -10.88 0.83
C ILE A 188 -4.03 -10.16 2.00
N ALA A 189 -2.72 -9.93 1.93
CA ALA A 189 -1.99 -9.20 2.96
C ALA A 189 -1.18 -8.06 2.34
N ILE A 190 -1.44 -6.82 2.80
CA ILE A 190 -0.79 -5.61 2.32
C ILE A 190 -0.29 -4.80 3.52
N GLY A 191 1.02 -4.54 3.56
CA GLY A 191 1.63 -3.79 4.64
C GLY A 191 3.15 -3.98 4.70
N PRO A 192 3.77 -3.79 5.86
CA PRO A 192 5.20 -4.01 6.03
C PRO A 192 5.64 -5.42 5.61
N LEU A 193 6.80 -5.52 4.96
CA LEU A 193 7.35 -6.81 4.47
C LEU A 193 7.37 -7.88 5.55
N ILE A 194 7.75 -7.49 6.78
CA ILE A 194 7.80 -8.43 7.92
C ILE A 194 6.41 -8.95 8.28
N MET A 195 5.37 -8.11 8.22
CA MET A 195 3.98 -8.54 8.45
C MET A 195 3.55 -9.54 7.38
N MET A 196 3.78 -9.22 6.10
CA MET A 196 3.44 -10.09 4.96
C MET A 196 4.16 -11.43 5.04
N LYS A 197 5.44 -11.44 5.42
CA LYS A 197 6.22 -12.67 5.71
C LYS A 197 5.52 -13.55 6.74
N TYR A 198 5.14 -12.98 7.89
CA TYR A 198 4.51 -13.77 8.94
C TYR A 198 3.09 -14.22 8.60
N VAL A 199 2.33 -13.44 7.83
CA VAL A 199 1.04 -13.87 7.28
C VAL A 199 1.25 -15.06 6.34
N ALA A 200 2.19 -14.99 5.39
CA ALA A 200 2.52 -16.08 4.47
C ALA A 200 2.97 -17.35 5.22
N LEU A 201 3.82 -17.23 6.24
CA LEU A 201 4.23 -18.36 7.09
C LEU A 201 3.05 -18.98 7.85
N THR A 202 2.13 -18.15 8.37
CA THR A 202 0.94 -18.63 9.09
C THR A 202 0.00 -19.42 8.19
N THR A 203 -0.12 -19.00 6.92
CA THR A 203 -1.04 -19.60 5.95
C THR A 203 -0.44 -20.74 5.12
N ASN A 204 0.84 -21.07 5.32
CA ASN A 204 1.54 -22.11 4.54
C ASN A 204 1.28 -23.55 5.02
N GLY A 205 0.34 -23.75 5.93
CA GLY A 205 0.01 -25.11 6.42
C GLY A 205 0.98 -25.63 7.49
N SER A 206 1.45 -24.76 8.37
CA SER A 206 2.32 -25.15 9.49
C SER A 206 1.51 -25.55 10.73
N GLY A 207 1.89 -26.64 11.37
CA GLY A 207 1.18 -27.19 12.53
C GLY A 207 -0.22 -27.69 12.16
N ASP A 208 -1.21 -27.36 12.99
CA ASP A 208 -2.61 -27.81 12.80
C ASP A 208 -3.42 -26.87 11.87
N LEU A 209 -2.79 -25.86 11.27
CA LEU A 209 -3.46 -24.92 10.38
C LEU A 209 -3.45 -25.43 8.93
N PRO A 210 -4.56 -25.29 8.19
CA PRO A 210 -4.62 -25.67 6.79
C PRO A 210 -3.76 -24.71 5.95
N LYS A 211 -3.24 -25.20 4.82
CA LYS A 211 -2.65 -24.33 3.82
C LYS A 211 -3.73 -23.50 3.13
N VAL A 212 -3.58 -22.16 3.13
CA VAL A 212 -4.52 -21.22 2.49
C VAL A 212 -3.74 -20.35 1.52
N LYS A 213 -4.16 -20.29 0.26
CA LYS A 213 -3.53 -19.43 -0.75
C LYS A 213 -3.45 -17.99 -0.24
N THR A 214 -2.29 -17.38 -0.35
CA THR A 214 -2.05 -16.05 0.22
C THR A 214 -1.37 -15.16 -0.79
N PHE A 215 -2.01 -14.05 -1.11
CA PHE A 215 -1.42 -12.99 -1.93
C PHE A 215 -0.82 -11.91 -1.04
N VAL A 216 0.36 -11.44 -1.42
CA VAL A 216 1.05 -10.31 -0.77
C VAL A 216 1.33 -9.23 -1.80
N SER A 217 1.11 -7.97 -1.44
CA SER A 217 1.33 -6.83 -2.34
C SER A 217 2.72 -6.25 -2.11
N LEU A 218 3.63 -6.48 -3.04
CA LEU A 218 5.03 -6.09 -2.90
C LEU A 218 5.22 -4.61 -3.27
N ASN A 219 5.83 -3.86 -2.36
CA ASN A 219 6.27 -2.48 -2.57
C ASN A 219 7.80 -2.43 -2.66
N THR A 220 8.32 -2.67 -3.86
CA THR A 220 9.76 -2.61 -4.18
C THR A 220 10.11 -1.28 -4.84
N ILE A 221 11.40 -0.97 -4.97
CA ILE A 221 11.86 0.18 -5.76
C ILE A 221 11.43 -0.02 -7.22
N MET A 222 10.67 0.94 -7.77
CA MET A 222 10.20 0.90 -9.16
C MET A 222 10.56 2.20 -9.87
N VAL A 223 11.15 2.09 -11.07
CA VAL A 223 11.59 3.24 -11.86
C VAL A 223 10.82 3.37 -13.17
N ASP A 224 10.75 2.30 -13.97
CA ASP A 224 10.03 2.33 -15.26
C ASP A 224 8.60 1.76 -15.19
N GLY A 225 8.34 0.80 -14.31
CA GLY A 225 7.04 0.14 -14.17
C GLY A 225 6.68 -0.82 -15.33
N THR A 226 7.62 -1.13 -16.23
CA THR A 226 7.39 -1.91 -17.46
C THR A 226 8.19 -3.20 -17.52
N GLY A 227 8.94 -3.52 -16.44
CA GLY A 227 9.76 -4.73 -16.35
C GLY A 227 11.14 -4.64 -17.01
N MET A 228 11.53 -3.50 -17.59
CA MET A 228 12.79 -3.38 -18.32
C MET A 228 14.00 -3.06 -17.42
N CYS A 229 13.84 -2.16 -16.45
CA CYS A 229 14.96 -1.72 -15.61
C CYS A 229 15.39 -2.73 -14.55
N GLY A 230 14.56 -3.70 -14.21
CA GLY A 230 14.84 -4.74 -13.22
C GLY A 230 14.98 -4.25 -11.77
N CYS A 231 14.65 -2.99 -11.47
CA CYS A 231 14.75 -2.44 -10.10
C CYS A 231 13.81 -3.13 -9.14
N CYS A 232 12.61 -3.47 -9.60
CA CYS A 232 11.54 -4.09 -8.80
C CYS A 232 11.65 -5.62 -8.69
N ARG A 233 12.77 -6.22 -9.09
CA ARG A 233 12.94 -7.68 -9.02
C ARG A 233 12.90 -8.19 -7.58
N PHE A 234 12.31 -9.33 -7.42
CA PHE A 234 12.37 -10.14 -6.20
C PHE A 234 12.69 -11.59 -6.55
N SER A 235 13.27 -12.31 -5.61
CA SER A 235 13.58 -13.73 -5.77
C SER A 235 12.47 -14.59 -5.19
N THR A 236 12.23 -15.74 -5.82
CA THR A 236 11.41 -16.80 -5.24
C THR A 236 12.27 -17.74 -4.40
N LEU A 237 11.64 -18.56 -3.55
CA LEU A 237 12.32 -19.59 -2.78
C LEU A 237 12.97 -20.68 -3.65
N GLU A 238 12.52 -20.82 -4.90
CA GLU A 238 13.09 -21.73 -5.91
C GLU A 238 14.27 -21.12 -6.67
N GLY A 239 14.55 -19.81 -6.44
CA GLY A 239 15.66 -19.08 -7.05
C GLY A 239 15.30 -18.34 -8.33
N ASP A 240 14.05 -18.40 -8.78
CA ASP A 240 13.59 -17.62 -9.92
C ASP A 240 13.51 -16.12 -9.59
N ILE A 241 13.61 -15.29 -10.62
CA ILE A 241 13.49 -13.84 -10.51
C ILE A 241 12.18 -13.41 -11.17
N GLN A 242 11.38 -12.63 -10.43
CA GLN A 242 10.17 -11.99 -10.92
C GLN A 242 10.24 -10.48 -10.70
N PHE A 243 9.37 -9.72 -11.40
CA PHE A 243 9.34 -8.26 -11.36
C PHE A 243 8.00 -7.76 -10.82
N ALA A 244 7.99 -7.17 -9.65
CA ALA A 244 6.76 -6.74 -8.98
C ALA A 244 5.90 -5.78 -9.82
N CYS A 245 6.48 -5.03 -10.75
CA CYS A 245 5.74 -4.08 -11.58
C CYS A 245 4.95 -4.74 -12.74
N VAL A 246 5.31 -5.96 -13.18
CA VAL A 246 4.66 -6.66 -14.30
C VAL A 246 4.15 -8.05 -13.94
N ASP A 247 4.79 -8.75 -12.99
CA ASP A 247 4.31 -10.04 -12.49
C ASP A 247 3.37 -9.87 -11.27
N GLY A 248 3.40 -8.67 -10.63
CA GLY A 248 2.62 -8.31 -9.46
C GLY A 248 1.81 -7.01 -9.67
N PRO A 249 1.62 -6.18 -8.66
CA PRO A 249 2.30 -6.20 -7.35
C PRO A 249 1.84 -7.31 -6.39
N ASP A 250 0.64 -7.88 -6.63
CA ASP A 250 0.09 -8.94 -5.82
C ASP A 250 0.60 -10.30 -6.31
N VAL A 251 1.42 -10.96 -5.49
CA VAL A 251 2.07 -12.24 -5.81
C VAL A 251 1.74 -13.30 -4.77
N ASP A 252 1.96 -14.58 -5.11
CA ASP A 252 1.81 -15.66 -4.13
C ASP A 252 2.86 -15.51 -3.01
N GLY A 253 2.41 -15.21 -1.79
CA GLY A 253 3.29 -15.01 -0.64
C GLY A 253 4.10 -16.24 -0.24
N HIS A 254 3.66 -17.44 -0.66
CA HIS A 254 4.37 -18.68 -0.32
C HIS A 254 5.61 -18.93 -1.17
N ILE A 255 5.76 -18.25 -2.30
CA ILE A 255 6.96 -18.39 -3.14
C ILE A 255 8.01 -17.30 -2.90
N VAL A 256 7.65 -16.19 -2.24
CA VAL A 256 8.54 -15.03 -2.05
C VAL A 256 9.68 -15.34 -1.10
N ASP A 257 10.92 -15.08 -1.50
CA ASP A 257 12.08 -15.01 -0.61
C ASP A 257 12.08 -13.68 0.15
N PHE A 258 11.31 -13.64 1.25
CA PHE A 258 11.21 -12.44 2.08
C PHE A 258 12.54 -12.02 2.73
N ASP A 259 13.46 -12.95 2.99
CA ASP A 259 14.74 -12.62 3.62
C ASP A 259 15.65 -11.86 2.66
N ASN A 260 15.66 -12.27 1.38
CA ASN A 260 16.32 -11.51 0.33
C ASN A 260 15.66 -10.15 0.12
N LEU A 261 14.33 -10.11 0.10
CA LEU A 261 13.58 -8.88 -0.13
C LEU A 261 13.79 -7.85 0.99
N LEU A 262 13.82 -8.27 2.26
CA LEU A 262 14.14 -7.42 3.41
C LEU A 262 15.55 -6.82 3.30
N LYS A 263 16.57 -7.65 2.99
CA LYS A 263 17.95 -7.17 2.76
C LYS A 263 18.03 -6.16 1.61
N ARG A 264 17.19 -6.33 0.59
CA ARG A 264 17.15 -5.39 -0.54
C ARG A 264 16.46 -4.07 -0.19
N ALA A 265 15.45 -4.10 0.68
CA ALA A 265 14.76 -2.90 1.15
C ALA A 265 15.70 -1.96 1.93
N ASP A 266 16.69 -2.51 2.63
CA ASP A 266 17.63 -1.73 3.43
C ASP A 266 18.80 -1.11 2.63
N ARG A 267 18.89 -1.38 1.33
CA ARG A 267 20.08 -1.06 0.51
C ARG A 267 20.45 0.41 0.46
N PHE A 268 19.49 1.30 0.47
CA PHE A 268 19.67 2.74 0.29
C PHE A 268 19.23 3.59 1.50
N LEU A 269 19.03 2.98 2.66
CA LEU A 269 18.54 3.66 3.86
C LEU A 269 19.41 4.85 4.30
N GLU A 270 20.73 4.75 4.13
CA GLU A 270 21.67 5.83 4.47
C GLU A 270 21.49 7.01 3.52
N GLN A 271 21.51 6.75 2.21
CA GLN A 271 21.33 7.75 1.16
C GLN A 271 19.96 8.40 1.23
N GLU A 272 18.90 7.63 1.53
CA GLU A 272 17.56 8.15 1.71
C GLU A 272 17.47 9.08 2.92
N ARG A 273 18.17 8.76 4.02
CA ARG A 273 18.25 9.60 5.21
C ARG A 273 18.98 10.90 4.93
N GLU A 274 20.18 10.83 4.34
CA GLU A 274 20.95 12.01 3.93
C GLU A 274 20.16 12.93 3.01
N SER A 275 19.48 12.34 2.01
CA SER A 275 18.66 13.10 1.06
C SER A 275 17.48 13.81 1.75
N LEU A 276 16.88 13.18 2.75
CA LEU A 276 15.81 13.80 3.53
C LEU A 276 16.34 14.95 4.41
N GLU A 277 17.47 14.76 5.08
CA GLU A 277 18.11 15.77 5.92
C GLU A 277 18.48 17.01 5.12
N CYS A 278 19.12 16.85 3.95
CA CYS A 278 19.43 17.94 3.04
C CYS A 278 18.16 18.71 2.62
N TYR A 279 17.10 18.01 2.24
CA TYR A 279 15.83 18.64 1.86
C TYR A 279 15.21 19.43 3.01
N GLU A 280 15.28 18.92 4.24
CA GLU A 280 14.78 19.63 5.43
C GLU A 280 15.57 20.88 5.77
N GLU A 281 16.89 20.86 5.53
CA GLU A 281 17.75 22.04 5.69
C GLU A 281 17.42 23.12 4.67
N GLU A 282 17.24 22.75 3.39
CA GLU A 282 16.80 23.65 2.33
C GLU A 282 15.44 24.30 2.65
N CYS A 283 14.47 23.52 3.12
CA CYS A 283 13.16 24.03 3.53
C CYS A 283 13.28 25.05 4.67
N ARG A 284 14.10 24.75 5.70
CA ARG A 284 14.33 25.67 6.82
C ARG A 284 15.03 26.96 6.40
N ALA A 285 15.97 26.88 5.47
CA ALA A 285 16.63 28.07 4.92
C ALA A 285 15.66 28.97 4.15
N LEU A 286 14.82 28.38 3.30
CA LEU A 286 13.79 29.11 2.56
C LEU A 286 12.75 29.78 3.45
N GLU A 287 12.34 29.13 4.54
CA GLU A 287 11.41 29.71 5.51
C GLU A 287 12.02 30.93 6.26
N LYS A 288 13.32 30.88 6.60
CA LYS A 288 14.03 32.01 7.20
C LYS A 288 14.07 33.21 6.25
N LEU A 289 14.46 32.97 4.99
CA LEU A 289 14.50 34.03 3.97
C LEU A 289 13.12 34.69 3.75
N LYS A 290 12.04 33.92 3.74
CA LYS A 290 10.68 34.46 3.61
C LYS A 290 10.27 35.34 4.80
N LYS A 291 10.77 35.07 6.01
CA LYS A 291 10.50 35.86 7.22
C LYS A 291 11.33 37.14 7.29
N GLU A 292 12.50 37.18 6.63
CA GLU A 292 13.37 38.36 6.57
C GLU A 292 12.94 39.37 5.49
N VAL A 293 12.11 38.96 4.54
CA VAL A 293 11.62 39.80 3.43
C VAL A 293 10.25 40.43 3.73
N VAL A 294 9.60 40.07 4.82
CA VAL A 294 8.34 40.64 5.33
C VAL A 294 8.65 41.61 6.48
#